data_029385dab5d2bd46acd3fc3ac7c11d91
#
_entry.id   029385dab5d2bd46acd3fc3ac7c11d91
#
_cell.length_a   1.000
_cell.length_b   1.000
_cell.length_c   1.000
_cell.angle_alpha   90.00
_cell.angle_beta   90.00
_cell.angle_gamma   90.00
#
_symmetry.space_group_name_H-M   'P 1'
#
loop_
_entity.id
_entity.type
_entity.pdbx_description
1 polymer ?
#
loop_
_entity_poly.entity_id
_entity_poly.type
_entity_poly.pdbx_seq_one_letter_code
_entity_poly.pdbx_strand_id
1 'polypeptide(L)'
;MKYDFVAKLQGNSGSRVSIVRDQSHLCVLKQGKGPFGDHAIVFDNLRQIGLKTPHVYSTSDVHMLMDYIPGQTIQTYLDSNSGQDLLEYFIRCFELFDQHSQQSDFTKDIRDKFRELEHSLPPNIILPFSLEELESHIPKTMPRGICHGDLSLENILYHDRDFYLIDCSHKQMNSWWLDAAKLSQDLDAHWFIRNQNPSQELLDRLNTVSKQLREAITPADNKALNCFMLLRVLPYCQTDWDKMFIVGKLEMLWT
;
A
#
# COMPACT_ATOMS: atom_id res chain seq x y z
N MET A 1 13.33 18.37 -21.46
CA MET A 1 12.05 19.09 -21.35
C MET A 1 12.15 20.04 -20.18
N LYS A 2 11.61 21.24 -20.32
CA LYS A 2 11.69 22.28 -19.27
C LYS A 2 10.28 22.38 -18.69
N TYR A 3 10.09 21.87 -17.48
CA TYR A 3 8.83 21.98 -16.74
C TYR A 3 8.89 23.18 -15.81
N ASP A 4 7.78 23.87 -15.62
CA ASP A 4 7.68 24.93 -14.62
C ASP A 4 7.32 24.32 -13.27
N PHE A 5 8.15 24.53 -12.27
CA PHE A 5 7.89 24.06 -10.90
C PHE A 5 6.71 24.82 -10.31
N VAL A 6 5.76 24.09 -9.71
CA VAL A 6 4.57 24.64 -9.03
C VAL A 6 4.66 24.45 -7.53
N ALA A 7 4.84 23.20 -7.05
CA ALA A 7 4.91 22.91 -5.63
C ALA A 7 5.70 21.62 -5.38
N LYS A 8 6.23 21.48 -4.17
CA LYS A 8 6.80 20.22 -3.66
C LYS A 8 5.69 19.43 -2.95
N LEU A 9 5.60 18.15 -3.23
CA LEU A 9 4.78 17.22 -2.47
C LEU A 9 5.64 16.47 -1.45
N GLN A 10 5.03 16.09 -0.35
CA GLN A 10 5.67 15.22 0.63
C GLN A 10 5.66 13.79 0.08
N GLY A 11 6.80 13.11 0.10
CA GLY A 11 6.94 11.72 -0.31
C GLY A 11 7.67 10.94 0.76
N ASN A 12 7.24 9.70 1.01
CA ASN A 12 7.81 8.84 2.05
C ASN A 12 8.92 7.90 1.54
N SER A 13 9.08 7.76 0.22
CA SER A 13 9.94 6.76 -0.43
C SER A 13 11.37 7.23 -0.77
N GLY A 14 11.81 8.39 -0.25
CA GLY A 14 13.12 8.97 -0.59
C GLY A 14 13.20 9.61 -1.99
N SER A 15 12.16 9.50 -2.80
CA SER A 15 12.04 10.20 -4.08
C SER A 15 11.59 11.64 -3.85
N ARG A 16 12.10 12.56 -4.67
CA ARG A 16 11.59 13.93 -4.72
C ARG A 16 10.32 13.94 -5.57
N VAL A 17 9.20 14.37 -5.00
CA VAL A 17 7.91 14.48 -5.69
C VAL A 17 7.53 15.95 -5.80
N SER A 18 7.16 16.39 -7.00
CA SER A 18 6.82 17.78 -7.27
C SER A 18 5.64 17.88 -8.22
N ILE A 19 4.79 18.89 -8.01
CA ILE A 19 3.83 19.32 -9.02
C ILE A 19 4.58 20.22 -9.98
N VAL A 20 4.48 19.92 -11.25
CA VAL A 20 5.07 20.71 -12.34
C VAL A 20 3.98 21.04 -13.37
N ARG A 21 4.22 22.09 -14.15
CA ARG A 21 3.37 22.46 -15.28
C ARG A 21 4.07 22.11 -16.58
N ASP A 22 3.42 21.31 -17.39
CA ASP A 22 3.81 21.06 -18.78
C ASP A 22 2.78 21.75 -19.70
N GLN A 23 3.20 22.83 -20.34
CA GLN A 23 2.31 23.70 -21.12
C GLN A 23 1.10 24.18 -20.26
N SER A 24 -0.09 23.58 -20.45
CA SER A 24 -1.32 23.94 -19.72
C SER A 24 -1.73 22.92 -18.66
N HIS A 25 -1.05 21.77 -18.58
CA HIS A 25 -1.44 20.67 -17.72
C HIS A 25 -0.59 20.60 -16.45
N LEU A 26 -1.21 20.31 -15.32
CA LEU A 26 -0.52 19.99 -14.08
C LEU A 26 -0.14 18.51 -14.08
N CYS A 27 1.12 18.23 -13.78
CA CYS A 27 1.68 16.89 -13.72
C CYS A 27 2.40 16.67 -12.38
N VAL A 28 2.56 15.41 -12.00
CA VAL A 28 3.47 15.00 -10.93
C VAL A 28 4.77 14.53 -11.56
N LEU A 29 5.86 15.13 -11.13
CA LEU A 29 7.22 14.70 -11.45
C LEU A 29 7.83 14.01 -10.23
N LYS A 30 8.03 12.69 -10.33
CA LYS A 30 8.74 11.89 -9.32
C LYS A 30 10.18 11.69 -9.79
N GLN A 31 11.16 12.08 -8.97
CA GLN A 31 12.60 12.03 -9.28
C GLN A 31 13.36 11.27 -8.21
N GLY A 32 14.35 10.49 -8.62
CA GLY A 32 15.19 9.68 -7.74
C GLY A 32 15.77 8.47 -8.47
N LYS A 33 16.30 7.52 -7.73
CA LYS A 33 16.65 6.21 -8.28
C LYS A 33 15.48 5.25 -8.03
N GLY A 34 15.00 4.58 -9.08
CA GLY A 34 13.93 3.62 -8.92
C GLY A 34 13.53 2.95 -10.23
N PRO A 35 12.79 1.85 -10.14
CA PRO A 35 12.29 1.10 -11.30
C PRO A 35 11.04 1.80 -11.87
N PHE A 36 11.15 3.08 -12.29
CA PHE A 36 10.00 3.85 -12.75
C PHE A 36 9.33 3.26 -14.00
N GLY A 37 10.09 2.57 -14.86
CA GLY A 37 9.53 1.83 -15.99
C GLY A 37 8.60 0.70 -15.53
N ASP A 38 9.01 -0.07 -14.52
CA ASP A 38 8.19 -1.15 -13.97
C ASP A 38 6.93 -0.61 -13.29
N HIS A 39 7.03 0.53 -12.59
CA HIS A 39 5.86 1.21 -12.00
C HIS A 39 4.86 1.66 -13.08
N ALA A 40 5.35 2.19 -14.21
CA ALA A 40 4.48 2.58 -15.33
C ALA A 40 3.71 1.39 -15.89
N ILE A 41 4.35 0.22 -16.01
CA ILE A 41 3.70 -1.02 -16.44
C ILE A 41 2.56 -1.41 -15.47
N VAL A 42 2.79 -1.29 -14.17
CA VAL A 42 1.74 -1.59 -13.16
C VAL A 42 0.55 -0.63 -13.34
N PHE A 43 0.79 0.68 -13.49
CA PHE A 43 -0.29 1.65 -13.76
C PHE A 43 -1.09 1.30 -15.02
N ASP A 44 -0.41 0.90 -16.10
CA ASP A 44 -1.06 0.50 -17.35
C ASP A 44 -1.91 -0.76 -17.17
N ASN A 45 -1.39 -1.76 -16.47
CA ASN A 45 -2.13 -2.99 -16.17
C ASN A 45 -3.39 -2.71 -15.33
N LEU A 46 -3.28 -1.86 -14.31
CA LEU A 46 -4.43 -1.47 -13.48
C LEU A 46 -5.50 -0.74 -14.30
N ARG A 47 -5.11 0.14 -15.22
CA ARG A 47 -6.07 0.80 -16.14
C ARG A 47 -6.74 -0.18 -17.09
N GLN A 48 -5.99 -1.15 -17.63
CA GLN A 48 -6.54 -2.16 -18.55
C GLN A 48 -7.65 -3.00 -17.90
N ILE A 49 -7.56 -3.25 -16.60
CA ILE A 49 -8.62 -3.97 -15.87
C ILE A 49 -9.73 -3.04 -15.34
N GLY A 50 -9.71 -1.75 -15.70
CA GLY A 50 -10.79 -0.80 -15.40
C GLY A 50 -10.65 -0.03 -14.07
N LEU A 51 -9.46 -0.03 -13.46
CA LEU A 51 -9.16 0.78 -12.28
C LEU A 51 -8.58 2.14 -12.70
N LYS A 52 -8.90 3.20 -11.94
CA LYS A 52 -8.38 4.53 -12.22
C LYS A 52 -7.01 4.73 -11.60
N THR A 53 -6.06 5.17 -12.42
CA THR A 53 -4.70 5.51 -12.03
C THR A 53 -4.24 6.74 -12.82
N PRO A 54 -3.21 7.48 -12.37
CA PRO A 54 -2.59 8.51 -13.21
C PRO A 54 -2.09 7.93 -14.52
N HIS A 55 -2.25 8.68 -15.62
CA HIS A 55 -1.57 8.37 -16.86
C HIS A 55 -0.09 8.73 -16.74
N VAL A 56 0.80 7.83 -17.18
CA VAL A 56 2.25 8.07 -17.18
C VAL A 56 2.66 8.55 -18.55
N TYR A 57 3.20 9.77 -18.64
CA TYR A 57 3.63 10.40 -19.89
C TYR A 57 5.04 9.99 -20.31
N SER A 58 5.94 9.88 -19.32
CA SER A 58 7.32 9.48 -19.57
C SER A 58 7.98 8.88 -18.34
N THR A 59 8.92 7.97 -18.57
CA THR A 59 9.78 7.37 -17.56
C THR A 59 11.22 7.30 -18.00
N SER A 60 12.13 7.29 -17.03
CA SER A 60 13.53 6.91 -17.17
C SER A 60 14.01 6.29 -15.86
N ASP A 61 15.29 5.93 -15.76
CA ASP A 61 15.89 5.39 -14.53
C ASP A 61 15.87 6.38 -13.35
N VAL A 62 15.65 7.66 -13.62
CA VAL A 62 15.75 8.73 -12.62
C VAL A 62 14.50 9.60 -12.50
N HIS A 63 13.48 9.41 -13.33
CA HIS A 63 12.24 10.16 -13.22
C HIS A 63 11.03 9.43 -13.82
N MET A 64 9.84 9.82 -13.34
CA MET A 64 8.53 9.51 -13.92
C MET A 64 7.68 10.77 -13.92
N LEU A 65 7.08 11.10 -15.05
CA LEU A 65 6.11 12.17 -15.22
C LEU A 65 4.73 11.56 -15.44
N MET A 66 3.75 11.99 -14.65
CA MET A 66 2.37 11.45 -14.69
C MET A 66 1.34 12.51 -14.39
N ASP A 67 0.06 12.20 -14.58
CA ASP A 67 -1.05 13.08 -14.21
C ASP A 67 -0.96 13.55 -12.76
N TYR A 68 -1.29 14.81 -12.53
CA TYR A 68 -1.65 15.29 -11.22
C TYR A 68 -3.14 15.07 -10.97
N ILE A 69 -3.49 14.28 -9.98
CA ILE A 69 -4.87 14.05 -9.55
C ILE A 69 -5.17 15.03 -8.39
N PRO A 70 -6.06 16.03 -8.59
CA PRO A 70 -6.41 17.01 -7.54
C PRO A 70 -7.43 16.41 -6.56
N GLY A 71 -7.10 15.22 -6.03
CA GLY A 71 -7.95 14.47 -5.12
C GLY A 71 -7.67 14.77 -3.66
N GLN A 72 -8.64 14.46 -2.81
CA GLN A 72 -8.47 14.43 -1.36
C GLN A 72 -7.94 13.07 -0.91
N THR A 73 -7.24 13.05 0.22
CA THR A 73 -6.79 11.81 0.85
C THR A 73 -7.97 11.00 1.37
N ILE A 74 -7.78 9.69 1.57
CA ILE A 74 -8.82 8.83 2.15
C ILE A 74 -9.18 9.25 3.58
N GLN A 75 -8.23 9.76 4.36
CA GLN A 75 -8.54 10.34 5.66
C GLN A 75 -9.55 11.49 5.53
N THR A 76 -9.27 12.47 4.69
CA THR A 76 -10.19 13.62 4.45
C THR A 76 -11.54 13.15 3.89
N TYR A 77 -11.54 12.16 3.02
CA TYR A 77 -12.78 11.55 2.51
C TYR A 77 -13.61 10.93 3.65
N LEU A 78 -12.99 10.15 4.52
CA LEU A 78 -13.65 9.49 5.64
C LEU A 78 -14.12 10.48 6.73
N ASP A 79 -13.55 11.67 6.85
CA ASP A 79 -14.06 12.70 7.76
C ASP A 79 -15.50 13.15 7.43
N SER A 80 -15.94 12.94 6.18
CA SER A 80 -17.25 13.38 5.70
C SER A 80 -18.14 12.25 5.15
N ASN A 81 -17.64 11.02 5.04
CA ASN A 81 -18.33 9.90 4.41
C ASN A 81 -18.29 8.64 5.30
N SER A 82 -19.29 7.77 5.18
CA SER A 82 -19.41 6.55 5.97
C SER A 82 -18.33 5.50 5.67
N GLY A 83 -17.68 5.58 4.52
CA GLY A 83 -16.73 4.57 4.05
C GLY A 83 -17.36 3.44 3.23
N GLN A 84 -18.67 3.42 3.02
CA GLN A 84 -19.35 2.36 2.25
C GLN A 84 -18.85 2.30 0.80
N ASP A 85 -18.76 3.43 0.11
CA ASP A 85 -18.27 3.47 -1.28
C ASP A 85 -16.79 3.02 -1.36
N LEU A 86 -16.01 3.34 -0.33
CA LEU A 86 -14.61 2.89 -0.23
C LEU A 86 -14.51 1.37 -0.06
N LEU A 87 -15.36 0.78 0.78
CA LEU A 87 -15.45 -0.67 0.95
C LEU A 87 -15.81 -1.35 -0.37
N GLU A 88 -16.85 -0.86 -1.07
CA GLU A 88 -17.29 -1.40 -2.36
C GLU A 88 -16.16 -1.29 -3.40
N TYR A 89 -15.42 -0.18 -3.38
CA TYR A 89 -14.26 -0.01 -4.23
C TYR A 89 -13.15 -1.05 -3.94
N PHE A 90 -12.86 -1.35 -2.67
CA PHE A 90 -11.86 -2.38 -2.32
C PHE A 90 -12.30 -3.77 -2.76
N ILE A 91 -13.56 -4.14 -2.50
CA ILE A 91 -14.09 -5.43 -2.94
C ILE A 91 -13.94 -5.57 -4.45
N ARG A 92 -14.34 -4.54 -5.21
CA ARG A 92 -14.18 -4.51 -6.67
C ARG A 92 -12.71 -4.63 -7.10
N CYS A 93 -11.79 -3.94 -6.44
CA CYS A 93 -10.36 -4.05 -6.76
C CYS A 93 -9.89 -5.50 -6.62
N PHE A 94 -10.21 -6.15 -5.49
CA PHE A 94 -9.76 -7.53 -5.23
C PHE A 94 -10.43 -8.55 -6.15
N GLU A 95 -11.69 -8.37 -6.51
CA GLU A 95 -12.35 -9.19 -7.54
C GLU A 95 -11.65 -9.08 -8.91
N LEU A 96 -11.31 -7.86 -9.33
CA LEU A 96 -10.56 -7.63 -10.56
C LEU A 96 -9.15 -8.23 -10.51
N PHE A 97 -8.46 -8.09 -9.39
CA PHE A 97 -7.13 -8.69 -9.21
C PHE A 97 -7.20 -10.22 -9.26
N ASP A 98 -8.19 -10.82 -8.61
CA ASP A 98 -8.37 -12.27 -8.61
C ASP A 98 -8.64 -12.81 -10.01
N GLN A 99 -9.52 -12.15 -10.77
CA GLN A 99 -9.84 -12.51 -12.17
C GLN A 99 -8.61 -12.47 -13.09
N HIS A 100 -7.59 -11.68 -12.76
CA HIS A 100 -6.36 -11.50 -13.55
C HIS A 100 -5.13 -12.12 -12.88
N SER A 101 -5.33 -13.16 -12.09
CA SER A 101 -4.27 -13.86 -11.40
C SER A 101 -4.37 -15.38 -11.54
N GLN A 102 -3.27 -16.09 -11.26
CA GLN A 102 -3.20 -17.54 -11.26
C GLN A 102 -2.48 -18.02 -10.00
N GLN A 103 -2.93 -19.15 -9.46
CA GLN A 103 -2.28 -19.77 -8.31
C GLN A 103 -0.80 -20.08 -8.61
N SER A 104 0.07 -19.65 -7.74
CA SER A 104 1.52 -19.79 -7.91
C SER A 104 2.20 -20.11 -6.58
N ASP A 105 3.32 -20.81 -6.65
CA ASP A 105 4.17 -21.09 -5.50
C ASP A 105 5.05 -19.89 -5.17
N PHE A 106 4.98 -19.41 -3.95
CA PHE A 106 5.78 -18.33 -3.39
C PHE A 106 6.80 -18.81 -2.34
N THR A 107 6.99 -20.10 -2.18
CA THR A 107 7.88 -20.68 -1.14
C THR A 107 9.27 -20.04 -1.17
N LYS A 108 9.85 -19.87 -2.36
CA LYS A 108 11.17 -19.24 -2.50
C LYS A 108 11.13 -17.76 -2.16
N ASP A 109 10.14 -17.02 -2.70
CA ASP A 109 10.03 -15.57 -2.52
C ASP A 109 9.81 -15.23 -1.03
N ILE A 110 8.98 -16.01 -0.32
CA ILE A 110 8.74 -15.88 1.13
C ILE A 110 10.03 -16.10 1.89
N ARG A 111 10.72 -17.22 1.65
CA ARG A 111 11.99 -17.55 2.33
C ARG A 111 13.05 -16.47 2.13
N ASP A 112 13.20 -15.98 0.89
CA ASP A 112 14.17 -14.93 0.58
C ASP A 112 13.81 -13.63 1.33
N LYS A 113 12.52 -13.30 1.45
CA LYS A 113 12.07 -12.14 2.20
C LYS A 113 12.25 -12.27 3.71
N PHE A 114 12.05 -13.45 4.29
CA PHE A 114 12.33 -13.68 5.72
C PHE A 114 13.81 -13.58 6.04
N ARG A 115 14.70 -14.08 5.16
CA ARG A 115 16.15 -13.88 5.29
C ARG A 115 16.53 -12.39 5.24
N GLU A 116 15.92 -11.60 4.34
CA GLU A 116 16.13 -10.16 4.30
C GLU A 116 15.70 -9.50 5.61
N LEU A 117 14.54 -9.87 6.14
CA LEU A 117 14.02 -9.36 7.41
C LEU A 117 14.96 -9.70 8.58
N GLU A 118 15.45 -10.93 8.67
CA GLU A 118 16.38 -11.36 9.71
C GLU A 118 17.62 -10.45 9.79
N HIS A 119 18.12 -9.98 8.65
CA HIS A 119 19.28 -9.08 8.59
C HIS A 119 18.95 -7.61 8.75
N SER A 120 17.71 -7.20 8.51
CA SER A 120 17.29 -5.79 8.47
C SER A 120 16.51 -5.35 9.70
N LEU A 121 16.00 -6.27 10.51
CA LEU A 121 15.29 -5.94 11.74
C LEU A 121 16.22 -5.20 12.72
N PRO A 122 15.70 -4.17 13.42
CA PRO A 122 16.48 -3.49 14.43
C PRO A 122 16.96 -4.47 15.51
N PRO A 123 18.24 -4.39 15.94
CA PRO A 123 18.72 -5.19 17.05
C PRO A 123 17.91 -4.87 18.32
N ASN A 124 17.65 -5.83 19.15
CA ASN A 124 16.88 -5.72 20.41
C ASN A 124 15.37 -5.55 20.26
N ILE A 125 14.79 -5.74 19.07
CA ILE A 125 13.34 -5.88 18.94
C ILE A 125 12.92 -7.25 19.47
N ILE A 126 11.96 -7.24 20.40
CA ILE A 126 11.30 -8.46 20.89
C ILE A 126 9.98 -8.61 20.15
N LEU A 127 9.85 -9.66 19.34
CA LEU A 127 8.64 -9.99 18.62
C LEU A 127 7.80 -11.00 19.42
N PRO A 128 6.46 -11.01 19.27
CA PRO A 128 5.58 -11.98 19.93
C PRO A 128 5.67 -13.40 19.34
N PHE A 129 6.43 -13.59 18.29
CA PHE A 129 6.66 -14.85 17.58
C PHE A 129 8.11 -14.93 17.07
N SER A 130 8.59 -16.11 16.74
CA SER A 130 9.84 -16.27 16.00
C SER A 130 9.59 -16.04 14.49
N LEU A 131 10.63 -15.61 13.76
CA LEU A 131 10.50 -15.46 12.30
C LEU A 131 10.15 -16.79 11.61
N GLU A 132 10.71 -17.89 12.09
CA GLU A 132 10.39 -19.24 11.61
C GLU A 132 8.92 -19.60 11.83
N GLU A 133 8.38 -19.28 13.01
CA GLU A 133 6.97 -19.50 13.34
C GLU A 133 6.06 -18.71 12.40
N LEU A 134 6.30 -17.40 12.24
CA LEU A 134 5.52 -16.60 11.29
C LEU A 134 5.65 -17.12 9.86
N GLU A 135 6.87 -17.43 9.38
CA GLU A 135 7.11 -17.97 8.04
C GLU A 135 6.31 -19.25 7.79
N SER A 136 6.20 -20.13 8.80
CA SER A 136 5.47 -21.39 8.69
C SER A 136 3.97 -21.21 8.45
N HIS A 137 3.39 -20.10 8.93
CA HIS A 137 1.96 -19.76 8.80
C HIS A 137 1.64 -18.95 7.53
N ILE A 138 2.63 -18.42 6.82
CA ILE A 138 2.41 -17.72 5.55
C ILE A 138 1.97 -18.71 4.47
N PRO A 139 0.86 -18.48 3.76
CA PRO A 139 0.44 -19.32 2.64
C PRO A 139 1.55 -19.40 1.57
N LYS A 140 1.97 -20.62 1.23
CA LYS A 140 3.01 -20.82 0.21
C LYS A 140 2.45 -20.73 -1.21
N THR A 141 1.16 -20.96 -1.38
CA THR A 141 0.46 -20.82 -2.66
C THR A 141 -0.52 -19.66 -2.55
N MET A 142 -0.36 -18.68 -3.44
CA MET A 142 -1.19 -17.47 -3.51
C MET A 142 -1.42 -17.09 -4.98
N PRO A 143 -2.48 -16.30 -5.30
CA PRO A 143 -2.68 -15.81 -6.65
C PRO A 143 -1.57 -14.81 -7.04
N ARG A 144 -0.88 -15.06 -8.16
CA ARG A 144 0.11 -14.18 -8.78
C ARG A 144 -0.49 -13.51 -10.00
N GLY A 145 -0.43 -12.19 -10.10
CA GLY A 145 -1.02 -11.48 -11.23
C GLY A 145 -0.98 -9.97 -11.09
N ILE A 146 -1.98 -9.32 -11.67
CA ILE A 146 -2.14 -7.88 -11.55
C ILE A 146 -2.50 -7.54 -10.10
N CYS A 147 -1.75 -6.62 -9.51
CA CYS A 147 -1.98 -6.10 -8.17
C CYS A 147 -1.36 -4.69 -8.07
N HIS A 148 -1.65 -3.97 -6.99
CA HIS A 148 -1.07 -2.65 -6.75
C HIS A 148 0.39 -2.72 -6.28
N GLY A 149 0.70 -3.71 -5.46
CA GLY A 149 2.03 -3.97 -4.90
C GLY A 149 2.41 -3.13 -3.68
N ASP A 150 1.61 -2.13 -3.33
CA ASP A 150 1.76 -1.31 -2.11
C ASP A 150 0.44 -0.62 -1.74
N LEU A 151 -0.67 -1.38 -1.69
CA LEU A 151 -2.01 -0.84 -1.46
C LEU A 151 -2.17 -0.40 0.00
N SER A 152 -2.06 0.90 0.21
CA SER A 152 -2.29 1.57 1.49
C SER A 152 -3.31 2.70 1.32
N LEU A 153 -3.91 3.20 2.41
CA LEU A 153 -4.84 4.33 2.34
C LEU A 153 -4.16 5.63 1.88
N GLU A 154 -2.85 5.77 2.11
CA GLU A 154 -2.06 6.90 1.62
C GLU A 154 -1.89 6.89 0.09
N ASN A 155 -2.01 5.71 -0.53
CA ASN A 155 -1.83 5.51 -1.97
C ASN A 155 -3.17 5.52 -2.73
N ILE A 156 -4.21 6.09 -2.14
CA ILE A 156 -5.53 6.25 -2.76
C ILE A 156 -5.98 7.71 -2.62
N LEU A 157 -6.43 8.28 -3.73
CA LEU A 157 -7.05 9.60 -3.76
C LEU A 157 -8.50 9.49 -4.19
N TYR A 158 -9.37 10.31 -3.59
CA TYR A 158 -10.77 10.46 -4.02
C TYR A 158 -10.92 11.76 -4.81
N HIS A 159 -11.33 11.65 -6.07
CA HIS A 159 -11.53 12.78 -6.96
C HIS A 159 -12.68 12.50 -7.92
N ASP A 160 -13.53 13.49 -8.12
CA ASP A 160 -14.64 13.44 -9.08
C ASP A 160 -15.52 12.18 -8.95
N ARG A 161 -15.89 11.85 -7.71
CA ARG A 161 -16.71 10.68 -7.33
C ARG A 161 -16.07 9.32 -7.63
N ASP A 162 -14.75 9.27 -7.79
CA ASP A 162 -14.00 8.07 -8.04
C ASP A 162 -12.75 7.96 -7.17
N PHE A 163 -12.27 6.74 -6.97
CA PHE A 163 -11.01 6.48 -6.29
C PHE A 163 -9.92 6.22 -7.33
N TYR A 164 -8.76 6.85 -7.11
CA TYR A 164 -7.57 6.73 -7.94
C TYR A 164 -6.46 6.04 -7.14
N LEU A 165 -5.92 4.97 -7.69
CA LEU A 165 -4.73 4.31 -7.16
C LEU A 165 -3.48 5.05 -7.62
N ILE A 166 -2.65 5.47 -6.68
CA ILE A 166 -1.38 6.15 -6.93
C ILE A 166 -0.22 5.38 -6.30
N ASP A 167 0.99 5.68 -6.70
CA ASP A 167 2.24 5.12 -6.14
C ASP A 167 2.28 3.57 -6.13
N CYS A 168 1.72 2.94 -7.16
CA CYS A 168 1.81 1.51 -7.34
C CYS A 168 3.27 1.07 -7.57
N SER A 169 3.55 -0.19 -7.27
CA SER A 169 4.91 -0.71 -7.24
C SER A 169 4.98 -2.14 -7.78
N HIS A 170 5.90 -2.38 -8.70
CA HIS A 170 6.23 -3.74 -9.07
C HIS A 170 7.01 -4.42 -7.94
N LYS A 171 6.53 -5.57 -7.48
CA LYS A 171 7.18 -6.37 -6.43
C LYS A 171 7.47 -7.78 -6.95
N GLN A 172 8.53 -8.40 -6.42
CA GLN A 172 8.81 -9.81 -6.70
C GLN A 172 7.64 -10.71 -6.25
N MET A 173 7.03 -10.38 -5.10
CA MET A 173 5.84 -11.05 -4.58
C MET A 173 4.57 -10.29 -5.02
N ASN A 174 4.22 -10.38 -6.31
CA ASN A 174 3.06 -9.70 -6.88
C ASN A 174 1.77 -10.54 -6.68
N SER A 175 1.30 -10.57 -5.45
CA SER A 175 0.04 -11.20 -5.06
C SER A 175 -0.90 -10.18 -4.42
N TRP A 176 -2.15 -10.14 -4.88
CA TRP A 176 -3.15 -9.26 -4.30
C TRP A 176 -3.52 -9.62 -2.85
N TRP A 177 -3.21 -10.84 -2.40
CA TRP A 177 -3.34 -11.19 -0.98
C TRP A 177 -2.43 -10.33 -0.10
N LEU A 178 -1.26 -9.94 -0.61
CA LEU A 178 -0.36 -9.04 0.08
C LEU A 178 -0.88 -7.59 0.06
N ASP A 179 -1.57 -7.17 -1.00
CA ASP A 179 -2.25 -5.88 -1.04
C ASP A 179 -3.41 -5.83 -0.03
N ALA A 180 -4.19 -6.90 0.10
CA ALA A 180 -5.25 -7.00 1.11
C ALA A 180 -4.67 -6.90 2.53
N ALA A 181 -3.60 -7.64 2.82
CA ALA A 181 -2.90 -7.55 4.10
C ALA A 181 -2.24 -6.19 4.34
N LYS A 182 -1.72 -5.54 3.28
CA LYS A 182 -1.18 -4.18 3.37
C LYS A 182 -2.25 -3.16 3.72
N LEU A 183 -3.44 -3.30 3.14
CA LEU A 183 -4.58 -2.44 3.45
C LEU A 183 -5.04 -2.61 4.90
N SER A 184 -5.04 -3.85 5.42
CA SER A 184 -5.33 -4.13 6.83
C SER A 184 -4.34 -3.47 7.79
N GLN A 185 -3.07 -3.24 7.38
CA GLN A 185 -2.11 -2.46 8.15
C GLN A 185 -2.62 -1.04 8.47
N ASP A 186 -3.32 -0.40 7.54
CA ASP A 186 -3.89 0.93 7.76
C ASP A 186 -5.27 0.86 8.43
N LEU A 187 -6.12 -0.07 8.03
CA LEU A 187 -7.48 -0.18 8.54
C LEU A 187 -7.52 -0.70 10.00
N ASP A 188 -6.69 -1.69 10.35
CA ASP A 188 -6.66 -2.31 11.68
C ASP A 188 -5.60 -1.72 12.60
N ALA A 189 -4.38 -1.57 12.09
CA ALA A 189 -3.29 -1.04 12.88
C ALA A 189 -3.26 0.50 12.90
N HIS A 190 -3.97 1.17 11.98
CA HIS A 190 -4.02 2.64 11.85
C HIS A 190 -2.63 3.25 11.61
N TRP A 191 -1.79 2.54 10.85
CA TRP A 191 -0.40 2.96 10.65
C TRP A 191 -0.27 4.34 10.01
N PHE A 192 -1.12 4.67 9.03
CA PHE A 192 -1.06 5.93 8.29
C PHE A 192 -1.37 7.17 9.15
N ILE A 193 -2.08 7.00 10.28
CA ILE A 193 -2.43 8.09 11.22
C ILE A 193 -1.76 7.95 12.59
N ARG A 194 -0.77 7.06 12.75
CA ARG A 194 -0.13 6.74 14.02
C ARG A 194 0.47 7.95 14.77
N ASN A 195 0.86 8.99 14.04
CA ASN A 195 1.44 10.22 14.60
C ASN A 195 0.42 11.38 14.69
N GLN A 196 -0.87 11.07 14.55
CA GLN A 196 -1.96 12.04 14.61
C GLN A 196 -2.82 11.77 15.84
N ASN A 197 -3.75 12.68 16.09
CA ASN A 197 -4.79 12.50 17.10
C ASN A 197 -6.16 12.41 16.37
N PRO A 198 -6.49 11.24 15.80
CA PRO A 198 -7.70 11.06 14.99
C PRO A 198 -8.95 11.20 15.85
N SER A 199 -10.04 11.65 15.27
CA SER A 199 -11.35 11.65 15.93
C SER A 199 -11.84 10.22 16.15
N GLN A 200 -12.65 10.01 17.19
CA GLN A 200 -13.27 8.69 17.44
C GLN A 200 -14.15 8.27 16.25
N GLU A 201 -14.81 9.22 15.61
CA GLU A 201 -15.64 8.95 14.45
C GLU A 201 -14.83 8.40 13.25
N LEU A 202 -13.63 8.94 13.00
CA LEU A 202 -12.73 8.39 11.98
C LEU A 202 -12.29 6.96 12.33
N LEU A 203 -11.92 6.70 13.58
CA LEU A 203 -11.56 5.36 14.04
C LEU A 203 -12.71 4.36 13.90
N ASP A 204 -13.93 4.77 14.26
CA ASP A 204 -15.12 3.92 14.14
C ASP A 204 -15.43 3.58 12.68
N ARG A 205 -15.25 4.54 11.75
CA ARG A 205 -15.40 4.32 10.31
C ARG A 205 -14.34 3.36 9.77
N LEU A 206 -13.07 3.55 10.13
CA LEU A 206 -11.98 2.64 9.76
C LEU A 206 -12.25 1.22 10.25
N ASN A 207 -12.63 1.06 11.51
CA ASN A 207 -12.96 -0.23 12.10
C ASN A 207 -14.16 -0.90 11.39
N THR A 208 -15.17 -0.10 11.01
CA THR A 208 -16.32 -0.60 10.27
C THR A 208 -15.93 -1.11 8.89
N VAL A 209 -15.17 -0.33 8.13
CA VAL A 209 -14.65 -0.72 6.81
C VAL A 209 -13.77 -1.96 6.93
N SER A 210 -12.87 -2.00 7.93
CA SER A 210 -12.00 -3.15 8.17
C SER A 210 -12.79 -4.43 8.44
N LYS A 211 -13.75 -4.36 9.36
CA LYS A 211 -14.58 -5.52 9.70
C LYS A 211 -15.31 -6.09 8.48
N GLN A 212 -15.98 -5.22 7.72
CA GLN A 212 -16.74 -5.63 6.54
C GLN A 212 -15.83 -6.15 5.42
N LEU A 213 -14.64 -5.57 5.26
CA LEU A 213 -13.66 -6.04 4.30
C LEU A 213 -13.18 -7.47 4.64
N ARG A 214 -12.89 -7.76 5.91
CA ARG A 214 -12.50 -9.11 6.34
C ARG A 214 -13.60 -10.14 6.13
N GLU A 215 -14.85 -9.75 6.33
CA GLU A 215 -16.01 -10.62 6.05
C GLU A 215 -16.16 -10.93 4.55
N ALA A 216 -15.83 -9.96 3.67
CA ALA A 216 -15.95 -10.10 2.23
C ALA A 216 -14.70 -10.73 1.56
N ILE A 217 -13.51 -10.46 2.08
CA ILE A 217 -12.22 -10.78 1.45
C ILE A 217 -11.37 -11.62 2.42
N THR A 218 -11.43 -12.93 2.28
CA THR A 218 -10.72 -13.89 3.18
C THR A 218 -9.24 -13.57 3.41
N PRO A 219 -8.41 -13.18 2.39
CA PRO A 219 -7.02 -12.82 2.62
C PRO A 219 -6.83 -11.62 3.54
N ALA A 220 -7.80 -10.70 3.64
CA ALA A 220 -7.73 -9.56 4.57
C ALA A 220 -7.84 -10.00 6.04
N ASP A 221 -8.46 -11.16 6.31
CA ASP A 221 -8.55 -11.76 7.65
C ASP A 221 -7.37 -12.69 8.00
N ASN A 222 -6.39 -12.84 7.12
CA ASN A 222 -5.24 -13.72 7.36
C ASN A 222 -4.24 -13.08 8.31
N LYS A 223 -4.27 -13.48 9.59
CA LYS A 223 -3.40 -12.96 10.66
C LYS A 223 -1.90 -13.02 10.29
N ALA A 224 -1.44 -14.13 9.72
CA ALA A 224 -0.03 -14.28 9.38
C ALA A 224 0.41 -13.31 8.29
N LEU A 225 -0.41 -13.09 7.25
CA LEU A 225 -0.13 -12.10 6.22
C LEU A 225 -0.16 -10.68 6.80
N ASN A 226 -1.12 -10.36 7.67
CA ASN A 226 -1.23 -9.06 8.33
C ASN A 226 -0.01 -8.79 9.22
N CYS A 227 0.41 -9.76 10.03
CA CYS A 227 1.66 -9.67 10.81
C CYS A 227 2.89 -9.52 9.91
N PHE A 228 2.97 -10.28 8.83
CA PHE A 228 4.08 -10.19 7.88
C PHE A 228 4.17 -8.79 7.24
N MET A 229 3.04 -8.18 6.85
CA MET A 229 3.04 -6.84 6.28
C MET A 229 3.45 -5.77 7.29
N LEU A 230 3.01 -5.86 8.54
CA LEU A 230 3.46 -4.97 9.62
C LEU A 230 4.95 -5.15 9.94
N LEU A 231 5.42 -6.41 10.03
CA LEU A 231 6.83 -6.71 10.30
C LEU A 231 7.76 -6.08 9.27
N ARG A 232 7.35 -6.04 8.00
CA ARG A 232 8.11 -5.42 6.91
C ARG A 232 8.30 -3.92 7.05
N VAL A 233 7.55 -3.26 7.92
CA VAL A 233 7.68 -1.82 8.19
C VAL A 233 8.79 -1.52 9.21
N LEU A 234 9.07 -2.43 10.13
CA LEU A 234 10.04 -2.22 11.22
C LEU A 234 11.42 -1.73 10.76
N PRO A 235 12.04 -2.26 9.68
CA PRO A 235 13.33 -1.76 9.21
C PRO A 235 13.33 -0.28 8.79
N TYR A 236 12.16 0.27 8.48
CA TYR A 236 12.01 1.65 8.02
C TYR A 236 11.56 2.62 9.13
N CYS A 237 11.28 2.10 10.34
CA CYS A 237 10.90 2.93 11.48
C CYS A 237 12.07 3.81 11.93
N GLN A 238 11.85 5.13 11.95
CA GLN A 238 12.87 6.12 12.31
C GLN A 238 12.90 6.39 13.81
N THR A 239 11.79 6.18 14.51
CA THR A 239 11.65 6.47 15.94
C THR A 239 11.41 5.20 16.74
N ASP A 240 11.77 5.22 18.02
CA ASP A 240 11.44 4.10 18.93
C ASP A 240 9.93 3.99 19.17
N TRP A 241 9.22 5.12 19.08
CA TRP A 241 7.76 5.13 19.11
C TRP A 241 7.16 4.30 17.95
N ASP A 242 7.59 4.52 16.72
CA ASP A 242 7.12 3.75 15.57
C ASP A 242 7.37 2.24 15.76
N LYS A 243 8.56 1.87 16.28
CA LYS A 243 8.92 0.47 16.54
C LYS A 243 8.01 -0.14 17.60
N MET A 244 7.83 0.56 18.73
CA MET A 244 6.94 0.11 19.82
C MET A 244 5.49 -0.01 19.36
N PHE A 245 5.03 0.93 18.54
CA PHE A 245 3.69 0.90 17.95
C PHE A 245 3.50 -0.37 17.10
N ILE A 246 4.43 -0.68 16.19
CA ILE A 246 4.36 -1.89 15.36
C ILE A 246 4.41 -3.16 16.22
N VAL A 247 5.30 -3.25 17.20
CA VAL A 247 5.40 -4.41 18.09
C VAL A 247 4.10 -4.63 18.86
N GLY A 248 3.52 -3.59 19.43
CA GLY A 248 2.24 -3.69 20.14
C GLY A 248 1.09 -4.15 19.21
N LYS A 249 1.09 -3.72 17.95
CA LYS A 249 0.10 -4.21 16.98
C LYS A 249 0.33 -5.67 16.58
N LEU A 250 1.59 -6.09 16.45
CA LEU A 250 1.93 -7.50 16.21
C LEU A 250 1.48 -8.39 17.36
N GLU A 251 1.67 -7.96 18.62
CA GLU A 251 1.19 -8.67 19.82
C GLU A 251 -0.34 -8.86 19.77
N MET A 252 -1.07 -7.78 19.46
CA MET A 252 -2.54 -7.82 19.37
C MET A 252 -3.05 -8.74 18.25
N LEU A 253 -2.35 -8.80 17.12
CA LEU A 253 -2.76 -9.61 15.98
C LEU A 253 -2.39 -11.10 16.14
N TRP A 254 -1.27 -11.39 16.83
CA TRP A 254 -0.78 -12.76 16.95
C TRP A 254 -1.52 -13.58 18.00
N THR A 255 -2.06 -12.93 19.06
CA THR A 255 -2.91 -13.59 20.06
C THR A 255 -4.28 -13.92 19.53
#